data_71b8ec92709b52d43ab674be370c305b
#
_entry.id   71b8ec92709b52d43ab674be370c305b
#
_cell.length_a   1.000
_cell.length_b   1.000
_cell.length_c   1.000
_cell.angle_alpha   90.00
_cell.angle_beta   90.00
_cell.angle_gamma   90.00
#
_symmetry.space_group_name_H-M   'P 1'
#
loop_
_entity.id
_entity.type
_entity.pdbx_description
1 polymer ?
#
loop_
_entity_poly.entity_id
_entity_poly.type
_entity_poly.pdbx_seq_one_letter_code
_entity_poly.pdbx_strand_id
1 'polypeptide(L)'
;MNKNKEKHVGTGNEETVQLDDFIVRFSGDSGDGMQLAGNIFSTVSAIAGNDICTFPNYPADIRAPQGTRSGVSAFQVHVGKKTVYTPGDKCDLLVAMNAAALATQYKFCKPEGAIIIDTDCFKESDLKKAEYSTDDPITELGIKNEIIGVSITSIVKDCLADSGMDNKSILKCRNMFALGLVCWLLDSNMEAAKEILRDKFARKPAVADANIKVLEAGYDFGSNVHASIEHTYRVETGGAKRPGKYMDINGNKATAYGLIAAAEKAGLRLYLGSYPITPATDVLHELAKHKSLGVATVQCEDEIAGCASAVGAAFGGALAVTSTSGPGVCLKSEAMNLAVMTELPLVVLNVQRGGPSTGLPTKSEQSDLLQALFGRNGESPMPVLAAASPTDCFYMAYEAARIALEHMTPVVLLTDAFIANGSGAFLIPQIADLPQINPPFVKEEQQGAWTPYLRNPETGCRYWATPGMKGFEHVVGGLEKSNETGEISGEPHNHQLMTDLRAHKVANIPVPDLEVEGAADDAELLIVGFGGTYGHLHSALDSLLSKGEKVALAHLKYINPLPKNTAEVLRRYKRVVVAELNGGQLASYLRMKVEGIHFEQYNQVMGQPFSVSKLVEAFNEIIRK
;
A
#
# COMPACT_ATOMS: atom_id res chain seq x y z
N MET A 1 6.76 28.78 -13.14
CA MET A 1 5.82 28.44 -12.07
C MET A 1 5.93 29.50 -10.98
N ASN A 2 4.88 30.32 -10.79
CA ASN A 2 4.93 31.39 -9.80
C ASN A 2 4.75 30.81 -8.40
N LYS A 3 5.83 30.81 -7.59
CA LYS A 3 5.75 30.64 -6.14
C LYS A 3 5.18 31.96 -5.58
N ASN A 4 3.93 31.97 -5.12
CA ASN A 4 3.44 33.04 -4.26
C ASN A 4 4.18 32.93 -2.91
N LYS A 5 5.19 33.77 -2.74
CA LYS A 5 5.87 33.99 -1.46
C LYS A 5 5.10 35.06 -0.70
N GLU A 6 4.19 34.66 0.17
CA GLU A 6 3.66 35.58 1.18
C GLU A 6 4.57 35.56 2.40
N LYS A 7 5.13 36.72 2.75
CA LYS A 7 5.99 36.92 3.91
C LYS A 7 5.14 37.34 5.11
N HIS A 8 5.07 36.46 6.13
CA HIS A 8 4.56 36.84 7.44
C HIS A 8 5.74 36.97 8.44
N VAL A 9 5.89 38.13 9.03
CA VAL A 9 6.90 38.42 10.03
C VAL A 9 6.39 38.01 11.41
N GLY A 10 6.93 36.91 11.96
CA GLY A 10 6.77 36.54 13.37
C GLY A 10 7.72 37.37 14.26
N THR A 11 7.40 37.49 15.54
CA THR A 11 8.15 38.30 16.52
C THR A 11 9.50 37.68 16.94
N GLY A 12 10.39 37.54 16.01
CA GLY A 12 11.77 37.13 16.10
C GLY A 12 12.28 37.04 14.68
N ASN A 13 13.48 37.52 14.38
CA ASN A 13 14.05 37.70 13.03
C ASN A 13 14.14 36.43 12.13
N GLU A 14 13.22 35.51 12.22
CA GLU A 14 13.16 34.26 11.45
C GLU A 14 12.15 34.39 10.31
N GLU A 15 12.62 34.36 9.07
CA GLU A 15 11.76 34.34 7.90
C GLU A 15 11.28 32.91 7.63
N THR A 16 10.08 32.53 8.13
CA THR A 16 9.45 31.23 7.83
C THR A 16 8.80 31.27 6.47
N VAL A 17 9.24 30.43 5.56
CA VAL A 17 8.67 30.28 4.21
C VAL A 17 7.48 29.33 4.27
N GLN A 18 6.29 29.84 3.90
CA GLN A 18 5.09 29.00 3.79
C GLN A 18 5.12 28.18 2.49
N LEU A 19 4.80 26.89 2.60
CA LEU A 19 4.81 25.95 1.49
C LEU A 19 3.47 25.23 1.38
N ASP A 20 3.05 24.90 0.16
CA ASP A 20 1.89 24.04 -0.08
C ASP A 20 2.21 22.56 0.17
N ASP A 21 3.44 22.15 -0.11
CA ASP A 21 3.94 20.79 0.11
C ASP A 21 5.45 20.77 0.35
N PHE A 22 5.94 19.67 0.96
CA PHE A 22 7.37 19.43 1.18
C PHE A 22 7.67 17.94 1.22
N ILE A 23 8.78 17.53 0.62
CA ILE A 23 9.17 16.12 0.53
C ILE A 23 10.51 15.92 1.25
N VAL A 24 10.50 15.07 2.28
CA VAL A 24 11.71 14.65 3.01
C VAL A 24 12.04 13.21 2.69
N ARG A 25 13.33 12.94 2.47
CA ARG A 25 13.83 11.57 2.29
C ARG A 25 14.91 11.27 3.32
N PHE A 26 14.62 10.34 4.24
CA PHE A 26 15.57 9.83 5.21
C PHE A 26 16.28 8.61 4.61
N SER A 27 17.61 8.53 4.70
CA SER A 27 18.39 7.41 4.17
C SER A 27 19.61 7.06 5.03
N GLY A 28 19.91 5.78 5.13
CA GLY A 28 20.99 5.21 5.91
C GLY A 28 21.03 3.69 5.74
N ASP A 29 21.84 3.01 6.54
CA ASP A 29 21.83 1.56 6.57
C ASP A 29 20.49 1.00 7.11
N SER A 30 20.14 -0.22 6.73
CA SER A 30 18.91 -0.89 7.17
C SER A 30 18.76 -0.93 8.72
N GLY A 31 19.86 -0.85 9.47
CA GLY A 31 19.89 -0.82 10.94
C GLY A 31 19.86 0.57 11.58
N ASP A 32 19.97 1.65 10.80
CA ASP A 32 20.08 3.03 11.30
C ASP A 32 18.74 3.64 11.77
N GLY A 33 17.64 2.92 11.60
CA GLY A 33 16.32 3.37 12.07
C GLY A 33 15.67 4.47 11.21
N MET A 34 16.04 4.61 9.95
CA MET A 34 15.47 5.60 9.04
C MET A 34 13.96 5.41 8.84
N GLN A 35 13.50 4.16 8.82
CA GLN A 35 12.07 3.84 8.78
C GLN A 35 11.33 4.38 10.01
N LEU A 36 11.96 4.32 11.19
CA LEU A 36 11.37 4.85 12.43
C LEU A 36 11.28 6.38 12.40
N ALA A 37 12.35 7.06 11.99
CA ALA A 37 12.36 8.51 11.88
C ALA A 37 11.29 9.02 10.90
N GLY A 38 11.21 8.40 9.71
CA GLY A 38 10.20 8.72 8.70
C GLY A 38 8.78 8.48 9.18
N ASN A 39 8.52 7.34 9.85
CA ASN A 39 7.19 7.03 10.41
C ASN A 39 6.77 8.01 11.52
N ILE A 40 7.70 8.45 12.39
CA ILE A 40 7.38 9.46 13.42
C ILE A 40 7.06 10.78 12.72
N PHE A 41 7.88 11.20 11.75
CA PHE A 41 7.66 12.43 11.02
C PHE A 41 6.32 12.44 10.27
N SER A 42 5.97 11.36 9.56
CA SER A 42 4.68 11.24 8.87
C SER A 42 3.50 11.31 9.84
N THR A 43 3.60 10.60 10.97
CA THR A 43 2.55 10.59 12.00
C THR A 43 2.37 11.97 12.63
N VAL A 44 3.46 12.67 12.97
CA VAL A 44 3.42 14.05 13.51
C VAL A 44 2.76 15.00 12.51
N SER A 45 3.12 14.90 11.23
CA SER A 45 2.53 15.72 10.16
C SER A 45 1.03 15.45 9.99
N ALA A 46 0.61 14.18 10.06
CA ALA A 46 -0.81 13.80 9.99
C ALA A 46 -1.61 14.31 11.21
N ILE A 47 -1.03 14.25 12.42
CA ILE A 47 -1.63 14.80 13.66
C ILE A 47 -1.78 16.32 13.53
N ALA A 48 -0.80 17.02 12.95
CA ALA A 48 -0.86 18.45 12.69
C ALA A 48 -1.94 18.85 11.67
N GLY A 49 -2.53 17.89 10.95
CA GLY A 49 -3.60 18.12 9.99
C GLY A 49 -3.15 18.18 8.53
N ASN A 50 -1.89 17.90 8.23
CA ASN A 50 -1.42 17.75 6.87
C ASN A 50 -1.90 16.44 6.25
N ASP A 51 -1.98 16.41 4.93
CA ASP A 51 -2.05 15.15 4.20
C ASP A 51 -0.65 14.59 3.98
N ILE A 52 -0.56 13.27 3.89
CA ILE A 52 0.72 12.57 3.77
C ILE A 52 0.65 11.44 2.76
N CYS A 53 1.77 11.20 2.08
CA CYS A 53 2.02 9.97 1.33
C CYS A 53 3.46 9.52 1.58
N THR A 54 3.64 8.26 2.00
CA THR A 54 4.97 7.74 2.32
C THR A 54 5.41 6.63 1.39
N PHE A 55 6.73 6.49 1.25
CA PHE A 55 7.35 5.40 0.50
C PHE A 55 8.55 4.84 1.25
N PRO A 56 8.40 3.73 1.99
CA PRO A 56 9.51 2.97 2.53
C PRO A 56 10.21 2.21 1.40
N ASN A 57 11.49 2.49 1.18
CA ASN A 57 12.32 1.79 0.21
C ASN A 57 13.33 0.92 0.95
N TYR A 58 13.03 -0.37 1.04
CA TYR A 58 13.91 -1.36 1.67
C TYR A 58 15.01 -1.81 0.72
N PRO A 59 16.21 -2.16 1.23
CA PRO A 59 17.27 -2.74 0.41
C PRO A 59 16.83 -4.08 -0.19
N ALA A 60 17.41 -4.44 -1.32
CA ALA A 60 17.17 -5.75 -1.93
C ALA A 60 17.78 -6.88 -1.09
N ASP A 61 18.92 -6.62 -0.46
CA ASP A 61 19.59 -7.53 0.48
C ASP A 61 19.56 -6.96 1.91
N ILE A 62 18.69 -7.51 2.74
CA ILE A 62 18.54 -7.13 4.15
C ILE A 62 19.79 -7.50 4.98
N ARG A 63 20.62 -8.40 4.49
CA ARG A 63 21.84 -8.88 5.16
C ARG A 63 23.12 -8.25 4.60
N ALA A 64 23.01 -7.25 3.73
CA ALA A 64 24.18 -6.55 3.21
C ALA A 64 25.02 -5.96 4.35
N PRO A 65 26.36 -5.96 4.23
CA PRO A 65 27.23 -5.34 5.22
C PRO A 65 26.94 -3.85 5.38
N GLN A 66 27.05 -3.34 6.61
CA GLN A 66 26.84 -1.93 6.90
C GLN A 66 27.86 -1.03 6.17
N GLY A 67 27.38 0.10 5.66
CA GLY A 67 28.15 1.06 4.90
C GLY A 67 28.35 0.70 3.43
N THR A 68 27.68 -0.37 2.92
CA THR A 68 27.68 -0.72 1.50
C THR A 68 26.43 -0.18 0.78
N ARG A 69 26.56 0.10 -0.51
CA ARG A 69 25.46 0.62 -1.35
C ARG A 69 24.24 -0.29 -1.38
N SER A 70 24.45 -1.62 -1.35
CA SER A 70 23.39 -2.62 -1.37
C SER A 70 22.54 -2.67 -0.08
N GLY A 71 23.10 -2.21 1.06
CA GLY A 71 22.43 -2.19 2.37
C GLY A 71 21.64 -0.92 2.68
N VAL A 72 21.61 0.05 1.77
CA VAL A 72 20.95 1.33 2.01
C VAL A 72 19.43 1.17 2.01
N SER A 73 18.81 1.65 3.08
CA SER A 73 17.37 1.84 3.25
C SER A 73 17.02 3.32 3.13
N ALA A 74 15.85 3.62 2.60
CA ALA A 74 15.34 4.98 2.57
C ALA A 74 13.85 5.03 2.95
N PHE A 75 13.40 6.18 3.44
CA PHE A 75 12.00 6.46 3.73
C PHE A 75 11.66 7.86 3.25
N GLN A 76 10.74 7.96 2.30
CA GLN A 76 10.30 9.24 1.77
C GLN A 76 8.94 9.60 2.32
N VAL A 77 8.78 10.86 2.74
CA VAL A 77 7.53 11.43 3.23
C VAL A 77 7.21 12.67 2.43
N HIS A 78 6.09 12.67 1.78
CA HIS A 78 5.50 13.84 1.14
C HIS A 78 4.40 14.37 2.06
N VAL A 79 4.57 15.62 2.52
CA VAL A 79 3.62 16.31 3.40
C VAL A 79 2.99 17.44 2.61
N GLY A 80 1.65 17.54 2.62
CA GLY A 80 0.94 18.57 1.86
C GLY A 80 -0.22 19.21 2.61
N LYS A 81 -0.54 20.44 2.23
CA LYS A 81 -1.74 21.17 2.63
C LYS A 81 -3.00 20.56 2.01
N LYS A 82 -2.89 20.16 0.75
CA LYS A 82 -3.94 19.48 -0.03
C LYS A 82 -3.69 17.98 -0.06
N THR A 83 -4.61 17.23 -0.66
CA THR A 83 -4.45 15.79 -0.87
C THR A 83 -3.16 15.46 -1.61
N VAL A 84 -2.38 14.55 -1.05
CA VAL A 84 -1.11 14.08 -1.58
C VAL A 84 -1.31 12.67 -2.13
N TYR A 85 -1.18 12.52 -3.42
CA TYR A 85 -1.44 11.24 -4.10
C TYR A 85 -0.20 10.37 -4.26
N THR A 86 1.02 10.97 -4.21
CA THR A 86 2.29 10.26 -4.42
C THR A 86 3.36 10.69 -3.42
N PRO A 87 4.37 9.85 -3.18
CA PRO A 87 5.50 10.26 -2.36
C PRO A 87 6.42 11.30 -3.04
N GLY A 88 6.15 11.63 -4.32
CA GLY A 88 6.95 12.53 -5.15
C GLY A 88 8.15 11.84 -5.82
N ASP A 89 8.54 12.31 -7.00
CA ASP A 89 9.68 11.78 -7.76
C ASP A 89 11.02 12.14 -7.11
N LYS A 90 11.10 13.36 -6.52
CA LYS A 90 12.31 13.90 -5.88
C LYS A 90 11.95 14.65 -4.59
N CYS A 91 12.86 14.59 -3.60
CA CYS A 91 12.70 15.27 -2.32
C CYS A 91 13.27 16.70 -2.33
N ASP A 92 12.73 17.54 -1.47
CA ASP A 92 13.23 18.88 -1.17
C ASP A 92 14.41 18.81 -0.17
N LEU A 93 14.36 17.81 0.72
CA LEU A 93 15.39 17.56 1.72
C LEU A 93 15.77 16.08 1.74
N LEU A 94 17.07 15.80 1.55
CA LEU A 94 17.65 14.47 1.73
C LEU A 94 18.44 14.43 3.04
N VAL A 95 18.18 13.45 3.88
CA VAL A 95 19.01 13.10 5.04
C VAL A 95 19.80 11.84 4.69
N ALA A 96 21.13 11.96 4.58
CA ALA A 96 22.03 10.85 4.26
C ALA A 96 22.97 10.56 5.43
N MET A 97 22.66 9.53 6.21
CA MET A 97 23.36 9.20 7.46
C MET A 97 24.74 8.59 7.28
N ASN A 98 25.13 8.24 6.06
CA ASN A 98 26.46 7.71 5.73
C ASN A 98 26.81 7.89 4.25
N ALA A 99 28.05 7.60 3.90
CA ALA A 99 28.59 7.74 2.55
C ALA A 99 27.84 6.88 1.52
N ALA A 100 27.44 5.67 1.86
CA ALA A 100 26.68 4.78 0.97
C ALA A 100 25.26 5.30 0.70
N ALA A 101 24.61 5.89 1.71
CA ALA A 101 23.32 6.55 1.56
C ALA A 101 23.42 7.76 0.62
N LEU A 102 24.45 8.60 0.77
CA LEU A 102 24.69 9.70 -0.15
C LEU A 102 24.88 9.18 -1.59
N ALA A 103 25.78 8.21 -1.81
CA ALA A 103 26.10 7.67 -3.12
C ALA A 103 24.88 7.14 -3.89
N THR A 104 23.91 6.55 -3.18
CA THR A 104 22.74 5.92 -3.79
C THR A 104 21.53 6.83 -3.89
N GLN A 105 21.41 7.86 -3.01
CA GLN A 105 20.17 8.62 -2.86
C GLN A 105 20.25 10.08 -3.35
N TYR A 106 21.44 10.70 -3.55
CA TYR A 106 21.55 12.10 -3.94
C TYR A 106 20.76 12.47 -5.21
N LYS A 107 20.66 11.55 -6.17
CA LYS A 107 19.91 11.74 -7.42
C LYS A 107 18.39 11.91 -7.23
N PHE A 108 17.88 11.54 -6.07
CA PHE A 108 16.47 11.74 -5.69
C PHE A 108 16.23 13.08 -5.00
N CYS A 109 17.27 13.90 -4.77
CA CYS A 109 17.11 15.27 -4.31
C CYS A 109 16.84 16.20 -5.51
N LYS A 110 15.95 17.19 -5.33
CA LYS A 110 15.71 18.25 -6.32
C LYS A 110 17.01 19.07 -6.49
N PRO A 111 17.28 19.67 -7.65
CA PRO A 111 18.48 20.51 -7.83
C PRO A 111 18.60 21.67 -6.84
N GLU A 112 17.46 22.23 -6.43
CA GLU A 112 17.32 23.32 -5.44
C GLU A 112 17.13 22.82 -4.00
N GLY A 113 17.13 21.50 -3.79
CA GLY A 113 16.96 20.88 -2.48
C GLY A 113 18.25 20.85 -1.68
N ALA A 114 18.14 20.62 -0.37
CA ALA A 114 19.27 20.50 0.55
C ALA A 114 19.57 19.04 0.93
N ILE A 115 20.82 18.78 1.31
CA ILE A 115 21.27 17.45 1.76
C ILE A 115 21.94 17.58 3.12
N ILE A 116 21.38 16.92 4.15
CA ILE A 116 21.98 16.76 5.47
C ILE A 116 22.85 15.51 5.45
N ILE A 117 24.11 15.62 5.94
CA ILE A 117 25.01 14.48 6.08
C ILE A 117 25.57 14.37 7.50
N ASP A 118 25.76 13.14 8.00
CA ASP A 118 26.54 12.87 9.21
C ASP A 118 28.03 12.81 8.86
N THR A 119 28.76 13.92 9.08
CA THR A 119 30.18 14.05 8.71
C THR A 119 31.09 13.02 9.38
N ASP A 120 30.69 12.45 10.52
CA ASP A 120 31.44 11.40 11.21
C ASP A 120 31.49 10.07 10.45
N CYS A 121 30.60 9.89 9.45
CA CYS A 121 30.43 8.66 8.66
C CYS A 121 30.99 8.80 7.23
N PHE A 122 31.99 9.67 7.03
CA PHE A 122 32.67 9.92 5.75
C PHE A 122 34.20 9.78 5.86
N LYS A 123 34.69 8.91 6.73
CA LYS A 123 36.10 8.59 6.85
C LYS A 123 36.55 7.74 5.67
N GLU A 124 37.86 7.70 5.40
CA GLU A 124 38.44 6.90 4.31
C GLU A 124 37.91 5.45 4.25
N SER A 125 37.76 4.80 5.42
CA SER A 125 37.19 3.45 5.51
C SER A 125 35.73 3.37 5.06
N ASP A 126 34.94 4.42 5.28
CA ASP A 126 33.52 4.48 4.94
C ASP A 126 33.35 4.78 3.45
N LEU A 127 34.16 5.71 2.92
CA LEU A 127 34.22 6.02 1.48
C LEU A 127 34.61 4.78 0.67
N LYS A 128 35.62 4.03 1.14
CA LYS A 128 36.04 2.78 0.49
C LYS A 128 34.94 1.72 0.47
N LYS A 129 34.20 1.53 1.59
CA LYS A 129 33.07 0.61 1.64
C LYS A 129 31.92 1.04 0.72
N ALA A 130 31.69 2.34 0.60
CA ALA A 130 30.71 2.92 -0.29
C ALA A 130 31.18 3.04 -1.75
N GLU A 131 32.38 2.49 -2.08
CA GLU A 131 32.94 2.43 -3.43
C GLU A 131 33.17 3.82 -4.06
N TYR A 132 33.66 4.79 -3.26
CA TYR A 132 34.15 6.04 -3.79
C TYR A 132 35.60 5.90 -4.26
N SER A 133 35.93 6.63 -5.31
CA SER A 133 37.27 6.64 -5.93
C SER A 133 38.15 7.74 -5.35
N THR A 134 37.55 8.76 -4.73
CA THR A 134 38.22 9.92 -4.14
C THR A 134 37.83 10.12 -2.68
N ASP A 135 38.53 11.01 -1.99
CA ASP A 135 38.21 11.45 -0.63
C ASP A 135 37.21 12.64 -0.58
N ASP A 136 36.81 13.15 -1.74
CA ASP A 136 35.75 14.15 -1.90
C ASP A 136 34.52 13.60 -2.62
N PRO A 137 33.58 13.00 -1.86
CA PRO A 137 32.37 12.41 -2.43
C PRO A 137 31.43 13.44 -3.09
N ILE A 138 31.48 14.70 -2.67
CA ILE A 138 30.62 15.77 -3.22
C ILE A 138 31.06 16.09 -4.64
N THR A 139 32.34 16.31 -4.84
CA THR A 139 32.91 16.57 -6.16
C THR A 139 32.83 15.34 -7.07
N GLU A 140 33.11 14.13 -6.54
CA GLU A 140 33.00 12.88 -7.33
C GLU A 140 31.59 12.65 -7.87
N LEU A 141 30.56 12.92 -7.07
CA LEU A 141 29.15 12.75 -7.49
C LEU A 141 28.61 13.95 -8.28
N GLY A 142 29.37 15.05 -8.41
CA GLY A 142 28.94 16.27 -9.06
C GLY A 142 27.74 16.94 -8.37
N ILE A 143 27.64 16.84 -7.05
CA ILE A 143 26.54 17.38 -6.26
C ILE A 143 26.68 18.90 -6.22
N LYS A 144 25.59 19.60 -6.57
CA LYS A 144 25.50 21.08 -6.56
C LYS A 144 24.51 21.57 -5.51
N ASN A 145 23.88 20.67 -4.79
CA ASN A 145 22.94 20.95 -3.73
C ASN A 145 23.65 21.60 -2.53
N GLU A 146 22.92 22.37 -1.75
CA GLU A 146 23.39 22.81 -0.42
C GLU A 146 23.65 21.60 0.46
N ILE A 147 24.85 21.53 1.05
CA ILE A 147 25.25 20.44 1.97
C ILE A 147 25.27 20.99 3.40
N ILE A 148 24.43 20.44 4.25
CA ILE A 148 24.40 20.70 5.68
C ILE A 148 25.15 19.57 6.38
N GLY A 149 26.44 19.80 6.62
CA GLY A 149 27.32 18.83 7.31
C GLY A 149 27.21 18.96 8.83
N VAL A 150 26.88 17.88 9.51
CA VAL A 150 26.73 17.81 10.97
C VAL A 150 27.45 16.59 11.52
N SER A 151 28.22 16.73 12.60
CA SER A 151 28.87 15.61 13.29
C SER A 151 27.87 14.87 14.20
N ILE A 152 26.82 14.30 13.59
CA ILE A 152 25.67 13.71 14.31
C ILE A 152 26.13 12.62 15.29
N THR A 153 26.99 11.72 14.83
CA THR A 153 27.48 10.60 15.65
C THR A 153 28.24 11.07 16.89
N SER A 154 29.07 12.08 16.78
CA SER A 154 29.82 12.66 17.93
C SER A 154 28.87 13.35 18.89
N ILE A 155 27.99 14.21 18.41
CA ILE A 155 27.02 14.96 19.25
C ILE A 155 26.12 13.95 20.02
N VAL A 156 25.65 12.89 19.38
CA VAL A 156 24.80 11.89 20.04
C VAL A 156 25.56 11.12 21.13
N LYS A 157 26.84 10.80 20.92
CA LYS A 157 27.70 10.19 21.95
C LYS A 157 27.88 11.10 23.16
N ASP A 158 28.16 12.36 22.92
CA ASP A 158 28.35 13.37 23.99
C ASP A 158 27.02 13.59 24.75
N CYS A 159 25.90 13.70 24.01
CA CYS A 159 24.57 13.85 24.59
C CYS A 159 24.19 12.70 25.54
N LEU A 160 24.61 11.47 25.24
CA LEU A 160 24.26 10.26 26.00
C LEU A 160 25.44 9.70 26.83
N ALA A 161 26.55 10.46 27.01
CA ALA A 161 27.73 9.98 27.73
C ALA A 161 27.42 9.49 29.15
N ASP A 162 26.50 10.15 29.86
CA ASP A 162 26.12 9.85 31.25
C ASP A 162 24.89 8.91 31.34
N SER A 163 24.40 8.36 30.22
CA SER A 163 23.17 7.55 30.18
C SER A 163 23.36 6.12 30.72
N GLY A 164 24.61 5.67 30.87
CA GLY A 164 24.91 4.27 31.22
C GLY A 164 24.61 3.25 30.10
N MET A 165 24.27 3.71 28.90
CA MET A 165 24.00 2.86 27.74
C MET A 165 25.29 2.39 27.06
N ASP A 166 25.28 1.21 26.47
CA ASP A 166 26.38 0.74 25.63
C ASP A 166 26.46 1.53 24.31
N ASN A 167 27.67 1.59 23.73
CA ASN A 167 27.93 2.39 22.53
C ASN A 167 27.04 1.99 21.33
N LYS A 168 26.69 0.70 21.20
CA LYS A 168 25.80 0.20 20.13
C LYS A 168 24.37 0.72 20.30
N SER A 169 23.90 0.81 21.53
CA SER A 169 22.57 1.37 21.86
C SER A 169 22.54 2.88 21.66
N ILE A 170 23.61 3.60 22.02
CA ILE A 170 23.75 5.05 21.75
C ILE A 170 23.68 5.34 20.26
N LEU A 171 24.44 4.60 19.44
CA LEU A 171 24.47 4.80 17.99
C LEU A 171 23.10 4.55 17.32
N LYS A 172 22.23 3.76 17.91
CA LYS A 172 20.87 3.56 17.40
C LYS A 172 19.95 4.76 17.60
N CYS A 173 20.34 5.74 18.42
CA CYS A 173 19.55 6.96 18.61
C CYS A 173 19.87 8.06 17.59
N ARG A 174 20.88 7.89 16.72
CA ARG A 174 21.30 8.91 15.73
C ARG A 174 20.18 9.41 14.82
N ASN A 175 19.27 8.51 14.44
CA ASN A 175 18.10 8.82 13.63
C ASN A 175 17.17 9.85 14.30
N MET A 176 17.12 9.89 15.64
CA MET A 176 16.32 10.89 16.37
C MET A 176 16.95 12.27 16.32
N PHE A 177 18.28 12.39 16.27
CA PHE A 177 18.93 13.67 16.05
C PHE A 177 18.54 14.24 14.67
N ALA A 178 18.67 13.42 13.62
CA ALA A 178 18.28 13.83 12.27
C ALA A 178 16.79 14.22 12.21
N LEU A 179 15.91 13.46 12.88
CA LEU A 179 14.49 13.80 13.00
C LEU A 179 14.27 15.14 13.72
N GLY A 180 14.98 15.40 14.82
CA GLY A 180 14.90 16.66 15.57
C GLY A 180 15.28 17.85 14.70
N LEU A 181 16.36 17.74 13.94
CA LEU A 181 16.79 18.77 13.00
C LEU A 181 15.75 19.03 11.88
N VAL A 182 15.15 17.96 11.34
CA VAL A 182 14.05 18.08 10.35
C VAL A 182 12.81 18.71 10.98
N CYS A 183 12.47 18.35 12.23
CA CYS A 183 11.35 18.95 12.96
C CYS A 183 11.55 20.46 13.18
N TRP A 184 12.77 20.89 13.50
CA TRP A 184 13.09 22.30 13.60
C TRP A 184 12.96 23.01 12.24
N LEU A 185 13.55 22.44 11.18
CA LEU A 185 13.53 23.04 9.84
C LEU A 185 12.10 23.21 9.30
N LEU A 186 11.16 22.32 9.68
CA LEU A 186 9.77 22.32 9.23
C LEU A 186 8.79 22.82 10.30
N ASP A 187 9.26 23.43 11.36
CA ASP A 187 8.43 23.93 12.47
C ASP A 187 7.38 22.90 12.94
N SER A 188 7.83 21.65 13.11
CA SER A 188 6.95 20.52 13.44
C SER A 188 6.73 20.36 14.95
N ASN A 189 5.61 19.77 15.34
CA ASN A 189 5.23 19.57 16.74
C ASN A 189 6.12 18.53 17.46
N MET A 190 7.09 18.99 18.23
CA MET A 190 8.03 18.17 19.00
C MET A 190 7.33 17.34 20.11
N GLU A 191 6.29 17.86 20.75
CA GLU A 191 5.62 17.12 21.82
C GLU A 191 4.91 15.89 21.28
N ALA A 192 4.26 15.97 20.12
CA ALA A 192 3.68 14.80 19.46
C ALA A 192 4.75 13.73 19.15
N ALA A 193 5.95 14.12 18.69
CA ALA A 193 7.05 13.18 18.45
C ALA A 193 7.51 12.49 19.75
N LYS A 194 7.60 13.24 20.85
CA LYS A 194 7.97 12.70 22.18
C LYS A 194 6.92 11.73 22.71
N GLU A 195 5.62 12.01 22.54
CA GLU A 195 4.53 11.11 22.94
C GLU A 195 4.61 9.79 22.17
N ILE A 196 4.80 9.84 20.84
CA ILE A 196 4.97 8.65 20.01
C ILE A 196 6.17 7.80 20.49
N LEU A 197 7.27 8.44 20.87
CA LEU A 197 8.45 7.74 21.42
C LEU A 197 8.16 7.08 22.77
N ARG A 198 7.46 7.78 23.68
CA ARG A 198 7.05 7.21 24.99
C ARG A 198 6.14 5.99 24.79
N ASP A 199 5.17 6.07 23.92
CA ASP A 199 4.24 4.98 23.65
C ASP A 199 4.96 3.78 23.01
N LYS A 200 5.79 4.04 21.99
CA LYS A 200 6.54 3.00 21.29
C LYS A 200 7.50 2.24 22.22
N PHE A 201 8.15 2.94 23.11
CA PHE A 201 9.12 2.38 24.04
C PHE A 201 8.58 2.25 25.48
N ALA A 202 7.27 2.20 25.68
CA ALA A 202 6.63 2.12 26.99
C ALA A 202 7.17 0.98 27.88
N ARG A 203 7.61 -0.15 27.27
CA ARG A 203 8.25 -1.27 27.99
C ARG A 203 9.74 -1.06 28.29
N LYS A 204 10.35 0.01 27.80
CA LYS A 204 11.78 0.35 27.94
C LYS A 204 11.94 1.85 28.12
N PRO A 205 11.51 2.43 29.27
CA PRO A 205 11.51 3.88 29.51
C PRO A 205 12.86 4.55 29.27
N ALA A 206 13.95 3.95 29.72
CA ALA A 206 15.30 4.48 29.52
C ALA A 206 15.68 4.65 28.03
N VAL A 207 15.15 3.77 27.16
CA VAL A 207 15.34 3.91 25.70
C VAL A 207 14.47 5.05 25.15
N ALA A 208 13.25 5.22 25.68
CA ALA A 208 12.40 6.35 25.31
C ALA A 208 13.09 7.69 25.68
N ASP A 209 13.56 7.80 26.93
CA ASP A 209 14.22 9.03 27.43
C ASP A 209 15.48 9.37 26.63
N ALA A 210 16.31 8.36 26.30
CA ALA A 210 17.50 8.56 25.48
C ALA A 210 17.15 9.07 24.07
N ASN A 211 16.13 8.49 23.42
CA ASN A 211 15.68 8.93 22.11
C ASN A 211 15.09 10.35 22.14
N ILE A 212 14.32 10.68 23.19
CA ILE A 212 13.77 12.02 23.38
C ILE A 212 14.88 13.06 23.58
N LYS A 213 15.86 12.74 24.44
CA LYS A 213 17.01 13.65 24.68
C LYS A 213 17.79 13.93 23.40
N VAL A 214 17.99 12.90 22.55
CA VAL A 214 18.69 13.06 21.26
C VAL A 214 17.82 13.82 20.24
N LEU A 215 16.49 13.60 20.24
CA LEU A 215 15.56 14.36 19.41
C LEU A 215 15.60 15.86 19.74
N GLU A 216 15.58 16.20 21.04
CA GLU A 216 15.72 17.59 21.53
C GLU A 216 17.07 18.18 21.12
N ALA A 217 18.17 17.45 21.28
CA ALA A 217 19.48 17.89 20.87
C ALA A 217 19.57 18.21 19.36
N GLY A 218 18.87 17.44 18.51
CA GLY A 218 18.78 17.73 17.07
C GLY A 218 17.98 19.00 16.77
N TYR A 219 16.88 19.21 17.47
CA TYR A 219 16.07 20.43 17.34
C TYR A 219 16.83 21.66 17.81
N ASP A 220 17.48 21.61 18.99
CA ASP A 220 18.27 22.69 19.56
C ASP A 220 19.50 23.02 18.70
N PHE A 221 20.11 22.00 18.09
CA PHE A 221 21.19 22.20 17.13
C PHE A 221 20.74 23.08 15.96
N GLY A 222 19.56 22.77 15.37
CA GLY A 222 18.97 23.60 14.32
C GLY A 222 18.81 25.06 14.76
N SER A 223 18.25 25.29 15.94
CA SER A 223 18.06 26.63 16.52
C SER A 223 19.38 27.38 16.75
N ASN A 224 20.47 26.68 17.10
CA ASN A 224 21.77 27.30 17.38
C ASN A 224 22.60 27.54 16.11
N VAL A 225 22.41 26.75 15.04
CA VAL A 225 23.18 26.88 13.78
C VAL A 225 22.43 27.75 12.75
N HIS A 226 21.35 28.33 13.15
CA HIS A 226 20.47 29.23 12.41
C HIS A 226 21.18 30.27 11.51
N ALA A 227 22.35 30.78 11.91
CA ALA A 227 23.14 31.73 11.09
C ALA A 227 23.62 31.13 9.74
N SER A 228 23.57 29.82 9.56
CA SER A 228 24.00 29.09 8.36
C SER A 228 22.83 28.59 7.50
N ILE A 229 21.58 28.64 8.00
CA ILE A 229 20.38 28.21 7.29
C ILE A 229 19.47 29.44 7.16
N GLU A 230 19.32 29.94 5.93
CA GLU A 230 18.65 31.22 5.66
C GLU A 230 17.17 31.25 6.07
N HIS A 231 16.46 30.08 6.05
CA HIS A 231 15.02 30.02 6.27
C HIS A 231 14.60 28.71 6.95
N THR A 232 13.58 28.78 7.81
CA THR A 232 12.76 27.65 8.19
C THR A 232 11.55 27.56 7.26
N TYR A 233 10.93 26.38 7.20
CA TYR A 233 9.78 26.15 6.34
C TYR A 233 8.58 25.72 7.18
N ARG A 234 7.39 26.03 6.72
CA ARG A 234 6.15 25.50 7.30
C ARG A 234 5.24 25.05 6.17
N VAL A 235 4.83 23.78 6.20
CA VAL A 235 3.75 23.32 5.34
C VAL A 235 2.44 23.74 5.98
N GLU A 236 1.67 24.56 5.26
CA GLU A 236 0.37 25.01 5.76
C GLU A 236 -0.54 23.82 6.07
N THR A 237 -1.32 23.95 7.13
CA THR A 237 -2.37 22.99 7.51
C THR A 237 -3.74 23.52 7.05
N GLY A 238 -4.70 22.64 6.84
CA GLY A 238 -6.09 23.10 6.65
C GLY A 238 -6.60 23.14 5.22
N GLY A 239 -6.12 22.26 4.33
CA GLY A 239 -6.94 21.87 3.17
C GLY A 239 -8.30 21.36 3.64
N ALA A 240 -9.34 21.42 2.79
CA ALA A 240 -10.72 21.03 3.13
C ALA A 240 -10.83 19.53 3.49
N LYS A 241 -10.26 19.15 4.64
CA LYS A 241 -10.43 17.79 5.19
C LYS A 241 -11.80 17.64 5.82
N ARG A 242 -12.42 16.48 5.63
CA ARG A 242 -13.65 16.13 6.32
C ARG A 242 -13.41 16.16 7.83
N PRO A 243 -14.35 16.67 8.65
CA PRO A 243 -14.24 16.60 10.11
C PRO A 243 -14.14 15.15 10.57
N GLY A 244 -13.29 14.86 11.56
CA GLY A 244 -13.15 13.51 12.13
C GLY A 244 -11.78 13.25 12.70
N LYS A 245 -11.56 12.00 13.13
CA LYS A 245 -10.26 11.54 13.63
C LYS A 245 -9.46 10.94 12.47
N TYR A 246 -8.24 11.39 12.33
CA TYR A 246 -7.31 10.87 11.35
C TYR A 246 -6.19 10.06 12.02
N MET A 247 -5.67 9.11 11.29
CA MET A 247 -4.45 8.39 11.64
C MET A 247 -3.58 8.20 10.42
N ASP A 248 -2.27 8.12 10.63
CA ASP A 248 -1.32 7.62 9.66
C ASP A 248 -1.45 6.08 9.61
N ILE A 249 -1.83 5.54 8.45
CA ILE A 249 -2.06 4.10 8.27
C ILE A 249 -1.40 3.58 7.00
N ASN A 250 -0.64 2.48 7.11
CA ASN A 250 -0.17 1.76 5.94
C ASN A 250 -1.22 0.77 5.41
N GLY A 251 -1.06 0.36 4.14
CA GLY A 251 -2.06 -0.47 3.49
C GLY A 251 -2.25 -1.86 4.11
N ASN A 252 -1.20 -2.49 4.63
CA ASN A 252 -1.33 -3.78 5.32
C ASN A 252 -2.19 -3.66 6.59
N LYS A 253 -1.97 -2.61 7.37
CA LYS A 253 -2.77 -2.33 8.56
C LYS A 253 -4.20 -1.93 8.21
N ALA A 254 -4.38 -1.12 7.16
CA ALA A 254 -5.68 -0.74 6.64
C ALA A 254 -6.48 -1.97 6.16
N THR A 255 -5.84 -2.89 5.44
CA THR A 255 -6.42 -4.18 5.05
C THR A 255 -6.89 -4.99 6.26
N ALA A 256 -6.04 -5.13 7.29
CA ALA A 256 -6.39 -5.84 8.50
C ALA A 256 -7.63 -5.24 9.20
N TYR A 257 -7.70 -3.92 9.29
CA TYR A 257 -8.84 -3.21 9.89
C TYR A 257 -10.11 -3.31 9.05
N GLY A 258 -10.00 -3.27 7.72
CA GLY A 258 -11.13 -3.49 6.81
C GLY A 258 -11.75 -4.88 6.99
N LEU A 259 -10.92 -5.91 7.12
CA LEU A 259 -11.36 -7.29 7.39
C LEU A 259 -12.02 -7.44 8.76
N ILE A 260 -11.47 -6.81 9.81
CA ILE A 260 -12.09 -6.80 11.15
C ILE A 260 -13.46 -6.12 11.10
N ALA A 261 -13.55 -4.97 10.45
CA ALA A 261 -14.81 -4.25 10.29
C ALA A 261 -15.86 -5.05 9.52
N ALA A 262 -15.44 -5.78 8.48
CA ALA A 262 -16.32 -6.66 7.71
C ALA A 262 -16.84 -7.84 8.56
N ALA A 263 -15.97 -8.46 9.36
CA ALA A 263 -16.35 -9.54 10.27
C ALA A 263 -17.38 -9.04 11.32
N GLU A 264 -17.17 -7.87 11.89
CA GLU A 264 -18.10 -7.24 12.83
C GLU A 264 -19.47 -6.97 12.18
N LYS A 265 -19.48 -6.38 10.98
CA LYS A 265 -20.74 -6.10 10.24
C LYS A 265 -21.47 -7.36 9.80
N ALA A 266 -20.76 -8.44 9.54
CA ALA A 266 -21.35 -9.74 9.21
C ALA A 266 -21.77 -10.55 10.44
N GLY A 267 -21.37 -10.14 11.66
CA GLY A 267 -21.57 -10.91 12.89
C GLY A 267 -20.80 -12.22 12.93
N LEU A 268 -19.64 -12.28 12.28
CA LEU A 268 -18.84 -13.51 12.12
C LEU A 268 -17.49 -13.40 12.82
N ARG A 269 -16.91 -14.56 13.14
CA ARG A 269 -15.50 -14.64 13.53
C ARG A 269 -14.62 -14.46 12.30
N LEU A 270 -13.52 -13.73 12.44
CA LEU A 270 -12.49 -13.60 11.40
C LEU A 270 -11.43 -14.69 11.58
N TYR A 271 -11.17 -15.45 10.52
CA TYR A 271 -10.09 -16.45 10.49
C TYR A 271 -9.07 -16.10 9.40
N LEU A 272 -7.79 -16.01 9.76
CA LEU A 272 -6.69 -15.91 8.81
C LEU A 272 -5.83 -17.17 8.88
N GLY A 273 -5.79 -17.95 7.77
CA GLY A 273 -4.83 -19.04 7.56
C GLY A 273 -3.74 -18.58 6.59
N SER A 274 -2.47 -18.51 7.04
CA SER A 274 -1.40 -17.93 6.24
C SER A 274 -0.03 -18.55 6.51
N TYR A 275 0.88 -18.32 5.59
CA TYR A 275 2.32 -18.55 5.75
C TYR A 275 3.07 -17.22 5.53
N PRO A 276 4.07 -16.89 6.37
CA PRO A 276 4.78 -15.61 6.29
C PRO A 276 5.52 -15.42 4.98
N ILE A 277 5.24 -14.32 4.30
CA ILE A 277 5.92 -13.91 3.06
C ILE A 277 5.93 -12.37 2.95
N THR A 278 7.07 -11.79 2.58
CA THR A 278 7.16 -10.35 2.29
C THR A 278 6.40 -10.04 0.99
N PRO A 279 5.58 -8.96 0.95
CA PRO A 279 5.31 -7.99 2.02
C PRO A 279 4.00 -8.25 2.81
N ALA A 280 3.35 -9.41 2.65
CA ALA A 280 2.03 -9.73 3.20
C ALA A 280 2.04 -10.07 4.71
N THR A 281 3.19 -10.40 5.29
CA THR A 281 3.31 -10.86 6.69
C THR A 281 2.76 -9.86 7.71
N ASP A 282 2.83 -8.56 7.42
CA ASP A 282 2.37 -7.53 8.36
C ASP A 282 0.85 -7.56 8.59
N VAL A 283 0.07 -8.07 7.63
CA VAL A 283 -1.37 -8.32 7.83
C VAL A 283 -1.59 -9.39 8.91
N LEU A 284 -0.82 -10.48 8.86
CA LEU A 284 -0.86 -11.54 9.88
C LEU A 284 -0.46 -10.98 11.26
N HIS A 285 0.62 -10.21 11.31
CA HIS A 285 1.09 -9.59 12.56
C HIS A 285 0.08 -8.59 13.14
N GLU A 286 -0.59 -7.81 12.29
CA GLU A 286 -1.60 -6.87 12.76
C GLU A 286 -2.83 -7.61 13.29
N LEU A 287 -3.40 -8.55 12.53
CA LEU A 287 -4.57 -9.32 12.93
C LEU A 287 -4.33 -10.11 14.24
N ALA A 288 -3.12 -10.63 14.43
CA ALA A 288 -2.77 -11.37 15.65
C ALA A 288 -2.86 -10.56 16.96
N LYS A 289 -2.87 -9.22 16.87
CA LYS A 289 -3.04 -8.31 18.01
C LYS A 289 -4.50 -8.20 18.47
N HIS A 290 -5.46 -8.59 17.63
CA HIS A 290 -6.89 -8.34 17.81
C HIS A 290 -7.71 -9.57 18.20
N LYS A 291 -7.11 -10.52 18.93
CA LYS A 291 -7.79 -11.76 19.41
C LYS A 291 -9.06 -11.49 20.22
N SER A 292 -9.09 -10.39 20.98
CA SER A 292 -10.26 -9.97 21.76
C SER A 292 -11.48 -9.59 20.91
N LEU A 293 -11.26 -9.31 19.62
CA LEU A 293 -12.32 -9.01 18.64
C LEU A 293 -12.77 -10.26 17.85
N GLY A 294 -12.50 -11.46 18.35
CA GLY A 294 -12.88 -12.70 17.67
C GLY A 294 -11.98 -13.07 16.49
N VAL A 295 -10.80 -12.47 16.37
CA VAL A 295 -9.84 -12.77 15.31
C VAL A 295 -9.02 -14.00 15.68
N ALA A 296 -9.04 -15.02 14.81
CA ALA A 296 -8.19 -16.20 14.88
C ALA A 296 -7.14 -16.15 13.75
N THR A 297 -5.86 -16.23 14.11
CA THR A 297 -4.75 -16.28 13.15
C THR A 297 -4.00 -17.58 13.30
N VAL A 298 -3.79 -18.28 12.18
CA VAL A 298 -3.03 -19.54 12.15
C VAL A 298 -1.90 -19.41 11.15
N GLN A 299 -0.68 -19.52 11.63
CA GLN A 299 0.49 -19.67 10.79
C GLN A 299 0.69 -21.15 10.49
N CYS A 300 0.60 -21.51 9.21
CA CYS A 300 0.77 -22.86 8.72
C CYS A 300 2.22 -23.13 8.28
N GLU A 301 2.51 -24.39 7.94
CA GLU A 301 3.83 -24.81 7.45
C GLU A 301 4.15 -24.30 6.04
N ASP A 302 3.12 -24.06 5.22
CA ASP A 302 3.23 -23.53 3.86
C ASP A 302 1.96 -22.81 3.41
N GLU A 303 1.97 -22.28 2.20
CA GLU A 303 0.86 -21.55 1.58
C GLU A 303 -0.33 -22.44 1.27
N ILE A 304 -0.13 -23.72 0.96
CA ILE A 304 -1.19 -24.70 0.63
C ILE A 304 -2.03 -24.95 1.88
N ALA A 305 -1.37 -25.32 2.99
CA ALA A 305 -2.01 -25.53 4.27
C ALA A 305 -2.72 -24.27 4.78
N GLY A 306 -2.11 -23.10 4.60
CA GLY A 306 -2.72 -21.81 4.95
C GLY A 306 -4.04 -21.57 4.23
N CYS A 307 -4.09 -21.81 2.93
CA CYS A 307 -5.30 -21.64 2.12
C CYS A 307 -6.35 -22.73 2.44
N ALA A 308 -5.95 -23.98 2.51
CA ALA A 308 -6.84 -25.10 2.80
C ALA A 308 -7.50 -24.97 4.19
N SER A 309 -6.75 -24.52 5.20
CA SER A 309 -7.29 -24.24 6.54
C SER A 309 -8.33 -23.12 6.52
N ALA A 310 -8.13 -22.08 5.69
CA ALA A 310 -9.11 -21.02 5.52
C ALA A 310 -10.38 -21.50 4.82
N VAL A 311 -10.28 -22.40 3.81
CA VAL A 311 -11.46 -23.05 3.19
C VAL A 311 -12.24 -23.83 4.24
N GLY A 312 -11.56 -24.58 5.12
CA GLY A 312 -12.21 -25.29 6.24
C GLY A 312 -12.89 -24.34 7.24
N ALA A 313 -12.27 -23.20 7.54
CA ALA A 313 -12.87 -22.18 8.40
C ALA A 313 -14.12 -21.54 7.76
N ALA A 314 -14.12 -21.31 6.43
CA ALA A 314 -15.29 -20.86 5.69
C ALA A 314 -16.44 -21.89 5.76
N PHE A 315 -16.14 -23.18 5.61
CA PHE A 315 -17.14 -24.24 5.80
C PHE A 315 -17.72 -24.20 7.23
N GLY A 316 -16.87 -23.89 8.22
CA GLY A 316 -17.27 -23.73 9.63
C GLY A 316 -18.00 -22.44 9.97
N GLY A 317 -18.28 -21.55 9.01
CA GLY A 317 -19.06 -20.33 9.22
C GLY A 317 -18.26 -19.08 9.62
N ALA A 318 -16.96 -19.05 9.34
CA ALA A 318 -16.13 -17.87 9.57
C ALA A 318 -15.98 -17.00 8.31
N LEU A 319 -15.72 -15.69 8.49
CA LEU A 319 -15.08 -14.90 7.45
C LEU A 319 -13.64 -15.40 7.32
N ALA A 320 -13.38 -16.15 6.27
CA ALA A 320 -12.09 -16.79 6.04
C ALA A 320 -11.21 -15.94 5.10
N VAL A 321 -9.94 -15.83 5.46
CA VAL A 321 -8.95 -15.04 4.73
C VAL A 321 -7.65 -15.84 4.63
N THR A 322 -6.96 -15.72 3.51
CA THR A 322 -5.57 -16.13 3.36
C THR A 322 -4.76 -15.01 2.72
N SER A 323 -3.58 -14.71 3.25
CA SER A 323 -2.70 -13.66 2.73
C SER A 323 -1.42 -14.24 2.15
N THR A 324 -0.94 -13.64 1.06
CA THR A 324 0.28 -14.07 0.38
C THR A 324 0.81 -13.01 -0.59
N SER A 325 1.80 -13.38 -1.41
CA SER A 325 2.33 -12.66 -2.56
C SER A 325 2.36 -13.60 -3.77
N GLY A 326 2.74 -13.13 -4.94
CA GLY A 326 2.68 -13.87 -6.21
C GLY A 326 3.12 -15.34 -6.17
N PRO A 327 4.31 -15.67 -5.62
CA PRO A 327 4.74 -17.08 -5.53
C PRO A 327 3.79 -17.96 -4.73
N GLY A 328 3.23 -17.43 -3.64
CA GLY A 328 2.29 -18.17 -2.81
C GLY A 328 0.91 -18.32 -3.46
N VAL A 329 0.47 -17.38 -4.32
CA VAL A 329 -0.76 -17.55 -5.13
C VAL A 329 -0.62 -18.75 -6.05
N CYS A 330 0.54 -18.95 -6.67
CA CYS A 330 0.83 -20.16 -7.47
C CYS A 330 0.60 -21.44 -6.68
N LEU A 331 1.10 -21.51 -5.44
CA LEU A 331 0.94 -22.68 -4.58
C LEU A 331 -0.49 -22.90 -4.09
N LYS A 332 -1.27 -21.83 -3.93
CA LYS A 332 -2.66 -21.87 -3.45
C LYS A 332 -3.69 -22.21 -4.55
N SER A 333 -3.29 -22.30 -5.82
CA SER A 333 -4.22 -22.38 -6.98
C SER A 333 -5.26 -23.48 -6.82
N GLU A 334 -4.85 -24.67 -6.38
CA GLU A 334 -5.78 -25.80 -6.21
C GLU A 334 -6.74 -25.58 -5.03
N ALA A 335 -6.25 -25.12 -3.87
CA ALA A 335 -7.11 -24.83 -2.73
C ALA A 335 -8.11 -23.69 -3.02
N MET A 336 -7.73 -22.71 -3.85
CA MET A 336 -8.65 -21.68 -4.36
C MET A 336 -9.73 -22.30 -5.24
N ASN A 337 -9.37 -23.27 -6.10
CA ASN A 337 -10.34 -24.02 -6.91
C ASN A 337 -11.30 -24.87 -6.06
N LEU A 338 -10.80 -25.46 -4.98
CA LEU A 338 -11.68 -26.14 -4.02
C LEU A 338 -12.73 -25.18 -3.46
N ALA A 339 -12.34 -23.93 -3.12
CA ALA A 339 -13.29 -22.92 -2.66
C ALA A 339 -14.31 -22.53 -3.76
N VAL A 340 -13.91 -22.49 -5.05
CA VAL A 340 -14.81 -22.26 -6.18
C VAL A 340 -15.80 -23.42 -6.31
N MET A 341 -15.32 -24.67 -6.28
CA MET A 341 -16.16 -25.87 -6.43
C MET A 341 -17.15 -26.05 -5.29
N THR A 342 -16.73 -25.74 -4.07
CA THR A 342 -17.59 -25.83 -2.88
C THR A 342 -18.44 -24.58 -2.67
N GLU A 343 -18.23 -23.55 -3.47
CA GLU A 343 -18.86 -22.22 -3.35
C GLU A 343 -18.84 -21.70 -1.92
N LEU A 344 -17.63 -21.62 -1.35
CA LEU A 344 -17.37 -21.11 -0.01
C LEU A 344 -16.75 -19.71 -0.07
N PRO A 345 -17.13 -18.82 0.87
CA PRO A 345 -16.57 -17.47 0.95
C PRO A 345 -15.11 -17.52 1.40
N LEU A 346 -14.21 -16.91 0.63
CA LEU A 346 -12.79 -16.81 0.97
C LEU A 346 -12.21 -15.52 0.41
N VAL A 347 -11.52 -14.75 1.22
CA VAL A 347 -10.72 -13.63 0.73
C VAL A 347 -9.27 -14.08 0.53
N VAL A 348 -8.77 -13.98 -0.69
CA VAL A 348 -7.38 -14.25 -1.04
C VAL A 348 -6.68 -12.91 -1.25
N LEU A 349 -5.92 -12.47 -0.27
CA LEU A 349 -5.12 -11.26 -0.36
C LEU A 349 -3.79 -11.57 -1.05
N ASN A 350 -3.56 -10.98 -2.21
CA ASN A 350 -2.27 -10.99 -2.90
C ASN A 350 -1.61 -9.61 -2.83
N VAL A 351 -0.59 -9.49 -1.99
CA VAL A 351 0.28 -8.31 -1.95
C VAL A 351 1.38 -8.51 -2.98
N GLN A 352 1.19 -7.96 -4.18
CA GLN A 352 2.06 -8.17 -5.34
C GLN A 352 3.47 -7.60 -5.11
N ARG A 353 4.47 -8.29 -5.64
CA ARG A 353 5.87 -7.88 -5.61
C ARG A 353 6.55 -8.24 -6.92
N GLY A 354 7.76 -7.70 -7.14
CA GLY A 354 8.54 -8.03 -8.33
C GLY A 354 8.83 -9.52 -8.44
N GLY A 355 8.46 -10.13 -9.57
CA GLY A 355 8.66 -11.53 -9.92
C GLY A 355 9.77 -11.71 -10.99
N PRO A 356 9.86 -12.92 -11.61
CA PRO A 356 9.22 -14.18 -11.24
C PRO A 356 9.88 -14.88 -10.05
N SER A 357 9.23 -15.93 -9.50
CA SER A 357 9.68 -16.71 -8.33
C SER A 357 9.90 -15.81 -7.11
N THR A 358 11.02 -15.94 -6.42
CA THR A 358 11.37 -15.08 -5.27
C THR A 358 11.56 -13.62 -5.71
N GLY A 359 12.07 -13.41 -6.91
CA GLY A 359 12.17 -12.11 -7.59
C GLY A 359 12.78 -11.00 -6.76
N LEU A 360 12.03 -9.93 -6.60
CA LEU A 360 12.39 -8.74 -5.83
C LEU A 360 11.41 -8.56 -4.66
N PRO A 361 11.61 -9.23 -3.51
CA PRO A 361 10.61 -9.34 -2.43
C PRO A 361 10.12 -8.01 -1.85
N THR A 362 10.96 -6.97 -1.91
CA THR A 362 10.66 -5.65 -1.35
C THR A 362 10.26 -4.61 -2.40
N LYS A 363 10.11 -5.02 -3.66
CA LYS A 363 9.85 -4.11 -4.79
C LYS A 363 8.45 -4.29 -5.34
N SER A 364 7.86 -3.19 -5.83
CA SER A 364 6.47 -3.14 -6.26
C SER A 364 6.32 -3.44 -7.75
N GLU A 365 5.42 -4.35 -8.07
CA GLU A 365 4.94 -4.63 -9.43
C GLU A 365 3.45 -5.00 -9.38
N GLN A 366 2.80 -5.06 -10.55
CA GLN A 366 1.41 -5.50 -10.72
C GLN A 366 1.34 -6.70 -11.69
N SER A 367 2.33 -7.60 -11.60
CA SER A 367 2.56 -8.65 -12.60
C SER A 367 1.74 -9.92 -12.36
N ASP A 368 0.84 -9.94 -11.36
CA ASP A 368 0.04 -11.11 -11.00
C ASP A 368 -1.42 -11.01 -11.48
N LEU A 369 -1.78 -10.02 -12.31
CA LEU A 369 -3.17 -9.79 -12.72
C LEU A 369 -3.74 -10.96 -13.52
N LEU A 370 -3.04 -11.42 -14.56
CA LEU A 370 -3.51 -12.56 -15.36
C LEU A 370 -3.49 -13.87 -14.56
N GLN A 371 -2.56 -14.02 -13.61
CA GLN A 371 -2.57 -15.14 -12.67
C GLN A 371 -3.83 -15.11 -11.80
N ALA A 372 -4.20 -13.94 -11.24
CA ALA A 372 -5.41 -13.78 -10.44
C ALA A 372 -6.69 -14.10 -11.25
N LEU A 373 -6.72 -13.72 -12.52
CA LEU A 373 -7.84 -13.96 -13.41
C LEU A 373 -7.94 -15.42 -13.90
N PHE A 374 -6.81 -16.00 -14.35
CA PHE A 374 -6.78 -17.24 -15.12
C PHE A 374 -5.80 -18.31 -14.59
N GLY A 375 -5.03 -18.04 -13.54
CA GLY A 375 -3.95 -18.91 -13.07
C GLY A 375 -4.39 -20.15 -12.29
N ARG A 376 -5.52 -20.77 -12.67
CA ARG A 376 -6.07 -22.00 -12.05
C ARG A 376 -6.47 -22.99 -13.13
N ASN A 377 -6.69 -24.27 -12.75
CA ASN A 377 -7.19 -25.26 -13.69
C ASN A 377 -8.72 -25.19 -13.83
N GLY A 378 -9.23 -25.58 -15.00
CA GLY A 378 -10.65 -25.60 -15.34
C GLY A 378 -11.28 -24.20 -15.44
N GLU A 379 -12.60 -24.17 -15.64
CA GLU A 379 -13.39 -22.94 -15.65
C GLU A 379 -13.65 -22.49 -14.19
N SER A 380 -12.81 -21.59 -13.72
CA SER A 380 -12.75 -21.17 -12.32
C SER A 380 -12.94 -19.65 -12.17
N PRO A 381 -14.17 -19.16 -12.33
CA PRO A 381 -14.48 -17.74 -12.24
C PRO A 381 -14.35 -17.24 -10.79
N MET A 382 -13.62 -16.14 -10.61
CA MET A 382 -13.45 -15.47 -9.31
C MET A 382 -13.52 -13.96 -9.47
N PRO A 383 -14.16 -13.23 -8.56
CA PRO A 383 -14.02 -11.79 -8.48
C PRO A 383 -12.55 -11.40 -8.20
N VAL A 384 -12.09 -10.35 -8.88
CA VAL A 384 -10.76 -9.78 -8.71
C VAL A 384 -10.90 -8.28 -8.49
N LEU A 385 -10.45 -7.83 -7.33
CA LEU A 385 -10.45 -6.42 -6.91
C LEU A 385 -9.03 -5.92 -6.74
N ALA A 386 -8.83 -4.60 -6.86
CA ALA A 386 -7.52 -3.97 -6.67
C ALA A 386 -7.65 -2.69 -5.86
N ALA A 387 -6.88 -2.55 -4.77
CA ALA A 387 -6.85 -1.35 -3.96
C ALA A 387 -5.98 -0.26 -4.61
N ALA A 388 -6.43 0.99 -4.55
CA ALA A 388 -5.84 2.13 -5.26
C ALA A 388 -4.82 2.94 -4.43
N SER A 389 -4.87 2.84 -3.10
CA SER A 389 -3.99 3.58 -2.18
C SER A 389 -3.86 2.85 -0.85
N PRO A 390 -2.92 3.26 0.03
CA PRO A 390 -2.82 2.69 1.38
C PRO A 390 -4.13 2.77 2.18
N THR A 391 -4.82 3.90 2.12
CA THR A 391 -6.10 4.11 2.82
C THR A 391 -7.26 3.36 2.17
N ASP A 392 -7.25 3.21 0.84
CA ASP A 392 -8.24 2.46 0.09
C ASP A 392 -8.17 0.94 0.35
N CYS A 393 -7.03 0.43 0.83
CA CYS A 393 -6.88 -0.95 1.26
C CYS A 393 -7.91 -1.35 2.34
N PHE A 394 -8.34 -0.42 3.20
CA PHE A 394 -9.41 -0.65 4.17
C PHE A 394 -10.74 -0.95 3.47
N TYR A 395 -11.13 -0.07 2.55
CA TYR A 395 -12.42 -0.18 1.86
C TYR A 395 -12.48 -1.37 0.92
N MET A 396 -11.38 -1.63 0.19
CA MET A 396 -11.32 -2.76 -0.74
C MET A 396 -11.23 -4.11 -0.02
N ALA A 397 -10.63 -4.18 1.17
CA ALA A 397 -10.64 -5.37 2.01
C ALA A 397 -12.04 -5.64 2.58
N TYR A 398 -12.74 -4.59 3.02
CA TYR A 398 -14.13 -4.67 3.43
C TYR A 398 -15.03 -5.16 2.29
N GLU A 399 -14.87 -4.60 1.10
CA GLU A 399 -15.65 -4.94 -0.09
C GLU A 399 -15.37 -6.37 -0.58
N ALA A 400 -14.10 -6.81 -0.57
CA ALA A 400 -13.75 -8.18 -0.90
C ALA A 400 -14.42 -9.19 0.06
N ALA A 401 -14.46 -8.88 1.35
CA ALA A 401 -15.15 -9.68 2.34
C ALA A 401 -16.67 -9.67 2.13
N ARG A 402 -17.26 -8.51 1.84
CA ARG A 402 -18.71 -8.38 1.54
C ARG A 402 -19.09 -9.24 0.33
N ILE A 403 -18.35 -9.10 -0.78
CA ILE A 403 -18.61 -9.89 -2.00
C ILE A 403 -18.45 -11.39 -1.72
N ALA A 404 -17.38 -11.79 -1.02
CA ALA A 404 -17.16 -13.20 -0.72
C ALA A 404 -18.33 -13.80 0.08
N LEU A 405 -18.77 -13.11 1.13
CA LEU A 405 -19.82 -13.57 2.03
C LEU A 405 -21.21 -13.55 1.39
N GLU A 406 -21.57 -12.48 0.69
CA GLU A 406 -22.91 -12.32 0.10
C GLU A 406 -23.10 -13.18 -1.16
N HIS A 407 -22.00 -13.42 -1.91
CA HIS A 407 -22.06 -14.17 -3.15
C HIS A 407 -21.51 -15.61 -3.05
N MET A 408 -21.13 -16.06 -1.85
CA MET A 408 -20.63 -17.44 -1.63
C MET A 408 -19.57 -17.84 -2.65
N THR A 409 -18.49 -17.08 -2.72
CA THR A 409 -17.41 -17.26 -3.71
C THR A 409 -16.07 -16.78 -3.13
N PRO A 410 -14.95 -17.42 -3.50
CA PRO A 410 -13.65 -16.82 -3.21
C PRO A 410 -13.45 -15.53 -4.01
N VAL A 411 -12.76 -14.55 -3.42
CA VAL A 411 -12.45 -13.24 -4.01
C VAL A 411 -10.96 -12.97 -3.90
N VAL A 412 -10.31 -12.55 -4.98
CA VAL A 412 -8.92 -12.09 -4.95
C VAL A 412 -8.90 -10.57 -4.73
N LEU A 413 -8.19 -10.13 -3.70
CA LEU A 413 -7.86 -8.73 -3.49
C LEU A 413 -6.38 -8.51 -3.84
N LEU A 414 -6.13 -7.73 -4.87
CA LEU A 414 -4.80 -7.29 -5.28
C LEU A 414 -4.41 -6.00 -4.56
N THR A 415 -3.30 -6.03 -3.88
CA THR A 415 -2.53 -4.87 -3.47
C THR A 415 -1.12 -5.02 -4.04
N ASP A 416 -0.20 -4.12 -3.73
CA ASP A 416 1.20 -4.25 -4.11
C ASP A 416 2.11 -3.70 -3.00
N ALA A 417 3.41 -3.97 -3.10
CA ALA A 417 4.38 -3.60 -2.06
C ALA A 417 4.42 -2.09 -1.79
N PHE A 418 4.11 -1.23 -2.78
CA PHE A 418 4.08 0.21 -2.62
C PHE A 418 2.94 0.63 -1.68
N ILE A 419 1.70 0.30 -2.03
CA ILE A 419 0.54 0.71 -1.22
C ILE A 419 0.43 -0.07 0.09
N ALA A 420 0.93 -1.31 0.15
CA ALA A 420 0.90 -2.12 1.36
C ALA A 420 1.80 -1.57 2.48
N ASN A 421 3.00 -1.11 2.12
CA ASN A 421 3.99 -0.58 3.05
C ASN A 421 3.96 0.95 3.17
N GLY A 422 3.56 1.66 2.11
CA GLY A 422 3.31 3.10 2.13
C GLY A 422 2.13 3.44 3.02
N SER A 423 2.09 4.68 3.50
CA SER A 423 0.99 5.15 4.37
C SER A 423 0.38 6.46 3.88
N GLY A 424 -0.81 6.73 4.38
CA GLY A 424 -1.56 7.95 4.11
C GLY A 424 -2.40 8.39 5.31
N ALA A 425 -2.87 9.62 5.29
CA ALA A 425 -3.77 10.16 6.30
C ALA A 425 -5.16 9.56 6.14
N PHE A 426 -5.55 8.68 7.04
CA PHE A 426 -6.80 7.91 7.01
C PHE A 426 -7.82 8.50 7.96
N LEU A 427 -8.96 8.93 7.42
CA LEU A 427 -10.14 9.29 8.21
C LEU A 427 -10.77 8.00 8.75
N ILE A 428 -10.75 7.82 10.06
CA ILE A 428 -11.31 6.62 10.71
C ILE A 428 -12.83 6.62 10.51
N PRO A 429 -13.41 5.65 9.77
CA PRO A 429 -14.84 5.59 9.56
C PRO A 429 -15.58 5.16 10.84
N GLN A 430 -16.81 5.60 10.99
CA GLN A 430 -17.69 5.00 11.98
C GLN A 430 -18.19 3.65 11.44
N ILE A 431 -18.16 2.60 12.26
CA ILE A 431 -18.64 1.27 11.84
C ILE A 431 -20.10 1.31 11.40
N ALA A 432 -20.92 2.18 12.03
CA ALA A 432 -22.32 2.36 11.67
C ALA A 432 -22.52 2.79 10.20
N ASP A 433 -21.59 3.60 9.66
CA ASP A 433 -21.67 4.14 8.30
C ASP A 433 -21.26 3.14 7.21
N LEU A 434 -20.63 2.02 7.60
CA LEU A 434 -20.28 0.97 6.65
C LEU A 434 -21.50 0.17 6.22
N PRO A 435 -21.62 -0.24 4.95
CA PRO A 435 -22.70 -1.08 4.45
C PRO A 435 -22.87 -2.35 5.30
N GLN A 436 -24.11 -2.78 5.51
CA GLN A 436 -24.36 -4.07 6.17
C GLN A 436 -23.89 -5.22 5.28
N ILE A 437 -23.40 -6.30 5.87
CA ILE A 437 -23.04 -7.55 5.17
C ILE A 437 -24.00 -8.63 5.61
N ASN A 438 -24.68 -9.24 4.64
CA ASN A 438 -25.75 -10.20 4.88
C ASN A 438 -25.46 -11.54 4.20
N PRO A 439 -24.67 -12.45 4.83
CA PRO A 439 -24.42 -13.76 4.26
C PRO A 439 -25.73 -14.55 4.11
N PRO A 440 -25.93 -15.32 3.05
CA PRO A 440 -27.17 -16.04 2.77
C PRO A 440 -27.29 -17.33 3.60
N PHE A 441 -27.29 -17.21 4.94
CA PHE A 441 -27.48 -18.36 5.80
C PHE A 441 -28.85 -19.03 5.57
N VAL A 442 -28.88 -20.35 5.71
CA VAL A 442 -30.15 -21.11 5.73
C VAL A 442 -31.06 -20.63 6.85
N LYS A 443 -32.35 -20.70 6.64
CA LYS A 443 -33.39 -20.39 7.61
C LYS A 443 -34.16 -21.62 8.01
N GLU A 444 -34.75 -21.66 9.20
CA GLU A 444 -35.50 -22.82 9.72
C GLU A 444 -36.61 -23.27 8.79
N GLU A 445 -37.29 -22.33 8.13
CA GLU A 445 -38.36 -22.65 7.16
C GLU A 445 -37.89 -23.40 5.93
N GLN A 446 -36.60 -23.45 5.64
CA GLN A 446 -36.00 -24.18 4.53
C GLN A 446 -35.71 -25.65 4.90
N GLN A 447 -35.83 -26.01 6.19
CA GLN A 447 -35.56 -27.37 6.65
C GLN A 447 -36.42 -28.41 5.90
N GLY A 448 -35.78 -29.47 5.41
CA GLY A 448 -36.45 -30.55 4.65
C GLY A 448 -36.63 -30.28 3.14
N ALA A 449 -36.57 -29.03 2.70
CA ALA A 449 -36.58 -28.67 1.27
C ALA A 449 -35.20 -28.19 0.78
N TRP A 450 -34.28 -27.91 1.70
CA TRP A 450 -32.94 -27.41 1.37
C TRP A 450 -32.01 -28.52 0.87
N THR A 451 -31.21 -28.19 -0.11
CA THR A 451 -30.09 -29.03 -0.59
C THR A 451 -28.82 -28.15 -0.63
N PRO A 452 -27.62 -28.77 -0.62
CA PRO A 452 -26.35 -28.02 -0.54
C PRO A 452 -26.15 -26.96 -1.63
N TYR A 453 -26.72 -27.14 -2.81
CA TYR A 453 -26.65 -26.22 -3.95
C TYR A 453 -28.00 -25.57 -4.29
N LEU A 454 -28.99 -25.61 -3.40
CA LEU A 454 -30.18 -24.79 -3.54
C LEU A 454 -29.77 -23.32 -3.60
N ARG A 455 -30.16 -22.64 -4.68
CA ARG A 455 -29.72 -21.27 -4.98
C ARG A 455 -30.83 -20.26 -4.78
N ASN A 456 -30.46 -19.10 -4.34
CA ASN A 456 -31.30 -17.92 -4.44
C ASN A 456 -31.49 -17.58 -5.92
N PRO A 457 -32.73 -17.49 -6.44
CA PRO A 457 -32.98 -17.26 -7.87
C PRO A 457 -32.52 -15.88 -8.37
N GLU A 458 -32.42 -14.88 -7.49
CA GLU A 458 -32.01 -13.50 -7.85
C GLU A 458 -30.49 -13.37 -7.94
N THR A 459 -29.77 -13.97 -6.99
CA THR A 459 -28.31 -13.80 -6.88
C THR A 459 -27.53 -14.97 -7.47
N GLY A 460 -28.14 -16.12 -7.69
CA GLY A 460 -27.48 -17.37 -8.07
C GLY A 460 -26.61 -17.98 -6.96
N CYS A 461 -26.62 -17.41 -5.76
CA CYS A 461 -25.84 -17.88 -4.63
C CYS A 461 -26.51 -19.05 -3.90
N ARG A 462 -25.75 -20.05 -3.51
CA ARG A 462 -26.26 -21.11 -2.65
C ARG A 462 -26.49 -20.58 -1.23
N TYR A 463 -27.46 -21.17 -0.53
CA TYR A 463 -27.66 -20.87 0.89
C TYR A 463 -26.59 -21.55 1.75
N TRP A 464 -26.07 -20.84 2.74
CA TRP A 464 -24.96 -21.27 3.58
C TRP A 464 -25.46 -22.00 4.82
N ALA A 465 -25.28 -23.30 4.86
CA ALA A 465 -25.41 -24.09 6.07
C ALA A 465 -24.03 -24.38 6.66
N THR A 466 -23.92 -24.40 7.97
CA THR A 466 -22.67 -24.65 8.70
C THR A 466 -22.78 -25.88 9.59
N PRO A 467 -21.68 -26.57 9.93
CA PRO A 467 -21.70 -27.71 10.83
C PRO A 467 -22.40 -27.39 12.16
N GLY A 468 -23.26 -28.30 12.60
CA GLY A 468 -24.06 -28.17 13.83
C GLY A 468 -25.44 -27.59 13.63
N MET A 469 -25.80 -27.12 12.43
CA MET A 469 -27.17 -26.71 12.10
C MET A 469 -28.02 -27.93 11.85
N LYS A 470 -28.92 -28.26 12.80
CA LYS A 470 -29.77 -29.44 12.77
C LYS A 470 -30.72 -29.42 11.55
N GLY A 471 -30.75 -30.52 10.77
CA GLY A 471 -31.56 -30.66 9.58
C GLY A 471 -30.98 -30.06 8.31
N PHE A 472 -29.70 -29.60 8.39
CA PHE A 472 -28.91 -29.09 7.27
C PHE A 472 -27.58 -29.83 7.12
N GLU A 473 -27.54 -31.07 7.64
CA GLU A 473 -26.36 -31.92 7.55
C GLU A 473 -26.05 -32.22 6.08
N HIS A 474 -24.81 -31.98 5.65
CA HIS A 474 -24.42 -32.16 4.25
C HIS A 474 -22.91 -32.34 4.08
N VAL A 475 -22.52 -32.71 2.89
CA VAL A 475 -21.14 -32.85 2.43
C VAL A 475 -20.92 -31.94 1.22
N VAL A 476 -19.80 -31.24 1.20
CA VAL A 476 -19.28 -30.53 0.03
C VAL A 476 -17.84 -30.99 -0.24
N GLY A 477 -17.41 -30.93 -1.48
CA GLY A 477 -16.06 -31.36 -1.86
C GLY A 477 -15.70 -30.98 -3.28
N GLY A 478 -14.47 -31.30 -3.70
CA GLY A 478 -13.92 -30.92 -4.99
C GLY A 478 -14.48 -31.65 -6.22
N LEU A 479 -15.18 -32.77 -6.04
CA LEU A 479 -15.86 -33.44 -7.15
C LEU A 479 -17.10 -32.66 -7.58
N GLU A 480 -17.48 -32.74 -8.86
CA GLU A 480 -18.72 -32.13 -9.36
C GLU A 480 -19.96 -32.72 -8.68
N LYS A 481 -20.92 -31.85 -8.42
CA LYS A 481 -22.15 -32.16 -7.71
C LYS A 481 -23.38 -31.92 -8.57
N SER A 482 -24.43 -32.68 -8.32
CA SER A 482 -25.76 -32.39 -8.86
C SER A 482 -26.25 -31.03 -8.35
N ASN A 483 -26.70 -30.18 -9.27
CA ASN A 483 -27.31 -28.89 -8.94
C ASN A 483 -28.56 -29.04 -8.05
N GLU A 484 -29.26 -30.15 -8.14
CA GLU A 484 -30.50 -30.39 -7.40
C GLU A 484 -30.27 -31.05 -6.04
N THR A 485 -29.50 -32.16 -6.01
CA THR A 485 -29.36 -32.97 -4.79
C THR A 485 -28.08 -32.69 -4.01
N GLY A 486 -27.04 -32.16 -4.66
CA GLY A 486 -25.71 -32.01 -4.06
C GLY A 486 -24.91 -33.33 -3.98
N GLU A 487 -25.38 -34.40 -4.55
CA GLU A 487 -24.66 -35.66 -4.67
C GLU A 487 -23.61 -35.61 -5.77
N ILE A 488 -22.58 -36.44 -5.71
CA ILE A 488 -21.55 -36.55 -6.75
C ILE A 488 -22.20 -36.89 -8.08
N SER A 489 -21.92 -36.13 -9.12
CA SER A 489 -22.47 -36.29 -10.46
C SER A 489 -21.38 -36.20 -11.52
N GLY A 490 -21.28 -37.21 -12.38
CA GLY A 490 -20.50 -37.23 -13.62
C GLY A 490 -21.33 -36.95 -14.87
N GLU A 491 -22.57 -36.49 -14.73
CA GLU A 491 -23.49 -36.24 -15.84
C GLU A 491 -23.05 -34.99 -16.62
N PRO A 492 -22.81 -35.08 -17.95
CA PRO A 492 -22.25 -34.01 -18.76
C PRO A 492 -23.06 -32.71 -18.77
N HIS A 493 -24.39 -32.79 -18.85
CA HIS A 493 -25.25 -31.59 -18.87
C HIS A 493 -25.27 -30.89 -17.50
N ASN A 494 -25.20 -31.67 -16.40
CA ASN A 494 -25.07 -31.09 -15.06
C ASN A 494 -23.73 -30.38 -14.89
N HIS A 495 -22.63 -30.93 -15.42
CA HIS A 495 -21.33 -30.27 -15.37
C HIS A 495 -21.34 -28.93 -16.12
N GLN A 496 -21.92 -28.89 -17.32
CA GLN A 496 -22.12 -27.64 -18.07
C GLN A 496 -22.96 -26.65 -17.26
N LEU A 497 -24.10 -27.10 -16.73
CA LEU A 497 -25.00 -26.27 -15.93
C LEU A 497 -24.28 -25.65 -14.71
N MET A 498 -23.54 -26.46 -13.94
CA MET A 498 -22.82 -26.00 -12.75
C MET A 498 -21.71 -25.01 -13.10
N THR A 499 -21.02 -25.19 -14.23
CA THR A 499 -20.03 -24.26 -14.76
C THR A 499 -20.66 -22.93 -15.13
N ASP A 500 -21.79 -22.96 -15.86
CA ASP A 500 -22.52 -21.74 -16.27
C ASP A 500 -23.07 -20.99 -15.06
N LEU A 501 -23.62 -21.70 -14.06
CA LEU A 501 -24.12 -21.07 -12.83
C LEU A 501 -23.04 -20.37 -12.03
N ARG A 502 -21.85 -20.97 -11.89
CA ARG A 502 -20.69 -20.32 -11.24
C ARG A 502 -20.23 -19.09 -12.01
N ALA A 503 -20.14 -19.18 -13.34
CA ALA A 503 -19.76 -18.06 -14.20
C ALA A 503 -20.79 -16.92 -14.15
N HIS A 504 -22.08 -17.26 -14.26
CA HIS A 504 -23.18 -16.30 -14.20
C HIS A 504 -23.23 -15.57 -12.85
N LYS A 505 -23.08 -16.30 -11.73
CA LYS A 505 -23.01 -15.70 -10.39
C LYS A 505 -21.94 -14.62 -10.28
N VAL A 506 -20.70 -14.93 -10.72
CA VAL A 506 -19.59 -13.96 -10.66
C VAL A 506 -19.81 -12.78 -11.60
N ALA A 507 -20.28 -13.03 -12.83
CA ALA A 507 -20.52 -11.97 -13.81
C ALA A 507 -21.61 -10.97 -13.40
N ASN A 508 -22.56 -11.39 -12.56
CA ASN A 508 -23.67 -10.56 -12.09
C ASN A 508 -23.48 -9.94 -10.71
N ILE A 509 -22.30 -10.06 -10.09
CA ILE A 509 -21.99 -9.34 -8.86
C ILE A 509 -22.14 -7.84 -9.13
N PRO A 510 -22.98 -7.12 -8.36
CA PRO A 510 -23.12 -5.67 -8.54
C PRO A 510 -21.82 -4.96 -8.17
N VAL A 511 -21.28 -4.19 -9.10
CA VAL A 511 -20.11 -3.33 -8.89
C VAL A 511 -20.46 -1.92 -9.37
N PRO A 512 -19.88 -0.87 -8.77
CA PRO A 512 -20.09 0.51 -9.20
C PRO A 512 -19.67 0.73 -10.65
N ASP A 513 -20.29 1.73 -11.28
CA ASP A 513 -19.87 2.19 -12.61
C ASP A 513 -18.44 2.77 -12.57
N LEU A 514 -17.73 2.63 -13.68
CA LEU A 514 -16.41 3.22 -13.88
C LEU A 514 -16.55 4.74 -14.00
N GLU A 515 -15.95 5.44 -13.05
CA GLU A 515 -15.89 6.91 -13.05
C GLU A 515 -14.74 7.41 -13.92
N VAL A 516 -14.90 8.61 -14.45
CA VAL A 516 -13.89 9.31 -15.25
C VAL A 516 -13.60 10.66 -14.64
N GLU A 517 -12.32 10.90 -14.39
CA GLU A 517 -11.80 12.15 -13.82
C GLU A 517 -11.16 13.03 -14.90
N GLY A 518 -11.04 14.35 -14.65
CA GLY A 518 -10.40 15.30 -15.56
C GLY A 518 -11.34 15.85 -16.62
N ALA A 519 -10.88 15.99 -17.86
CA ALA A 519 -11.65 16.53 -18.99
C ALA A 519 -12.59 15.46 -19.59
N ALA A 520 -13.50 14.90 -18.79
CA ALA A 520 -14.27 13.70 -19.11
C ALA A 520 -15.07 13.79 -20.43
N ASP A 521 -15.56 14.99 -20.80
CA ASP A 521 -16.45 15.17 -21.96
C ASP A 521 -15.71 15.47 -23.26
N ASP A 522 -14.48 16.02 -23.20
CA ASP A 522 -13.74 16.49 -24.38
C ASP A 522 -12.26 16.07 -24.40
N ALA A 523 -11.90 15.04 -23.63
CA ALA A 523 -10.53 14.54 -23.61
C ALA A 523 -10.09 13.94 -24.95
N GLU A 524 -8.88 14.27 -25.36
CA GLU A 524 -8.21 13.69 -26.52
C GLU A 524 -7.54 12.35 -26.19
N LEU A 525 -7.23 12.13 -24.90
CA LEU A 525 -6.61 10.92 -24.39
C LEU A 525 -7.30 10.48 -23.09
N LEU A 526 -7.76 9.23 -23.04
CA LEU A 526 -8.14 8.56 -21.82
C LEU A 526 -6.95 7.74 -21.28
N ILE A 527 -6.54 8.02 -20.05
CA ILE A 527 -5.58 7.21 -19.31
C ILE A 527 -6.35 6.15 -18.53
N VAL A 528 -5.92 4.89 -18.63
CA VAL A 528 -6.53 3.76 -17.90
C VAL A 528 -5.48 3.12 -17.03
N GLY A 529 -5.81 2.89 -15.76
CA GLY A 529 -4.94 2.19 -14.82
C GLY A 529 -5.72 1.34 -13.83
N PHE A 530 -5.02 0.64 -12.95
CA PHE A 530 -5.63 -0.12 -11.86
C PHE A 530 -4.71 -0.19 -10.63
N GLY A 531 -5.29 -0.52 -9.46
CA GLY A 531 -4.52 -0.79 -8.25
C GLY A 531 -3.66 0.39 -7.78
N GLY A 532 -2.47 0.12 -7.26
CA GLY A 532 -1.57 1.11 -6.66
C GLY A 532 -1.01 2.19 -7.60
N THR A 533 -1.34 2.16 -8.90
CA THR A 533 -0.93 3.21 -9.84
C THR A 533 -1.77 4.48 -9.77
N TYR A 534 -2.94 4.44 -9.09
CA TYR A 534 -3.89 5.56 -9.05
C TYR A 534 -3.24 6.91 -8.75
N GLY A 535 -2.53 7.02 -7.64
CA GLY A 535 -1.97 8.29 -7.19
C GLY A 535 -1.00 8.92 -8.21
N HIS A 536 -0.18 8.10 -8.86
CA HIS A 536 0.77 8.56 -9.87
C HIS A 536 0.06 9.01 -11.17
N LEU A 537 -0.97 8.27 -11.59
CA LEU A 537 -1.77 8.61 -12.77
C LEU A 537 -2.59 9.89 -12.53
N HIS A 538 -3.18 10.03 -11.33
CA HIS A 538 -3.90 11.24 -10.95
C HIS A 538 -2.98 12.47 -10.90
N SER A 539 -1.80 12.35 -10.32
CA SER A 539 -0.83 13.46 -10.31
C SER A 539 -0.33 13.82 -11.71
N ALA A 540 -0.21 12.84 -12.60
CA ALA A 540 0.12 13.09 -14.00
C ALA A 540 -1.03 13.79 -14.73
N LEU A 541 -2.29 13.36 -14.47
CA LEU A 541 -3.51 14.01 -14.97
C LEU A 541 -3.53 15.50 -14.56
N ASP A 542 -3.38 15.80 -13.28
CA ASP A 542 -3.36 17.17 -12.75
C ASP A 542 -2.27 18.03 -13.42
N SER A 543 -1.07 17.45 -13.59
CA SER A 543 0.02 18.14 -14.27
C SER A 543 -0.27 18.44 -15.73
N LEU A 544 -0.94 17.53 -16.46
CA LEU A 544 -1.32 17.74 -17.86
C LEU A 544 -2.45 18.76 -17.98
N LEU A 545 -3.48 18.66 -17.15
CA LEU A 545 -4.59 19.63 -17.12
C LEU A 545 -4.10 21.05 -16.80
N SER A 546 -3.15 21.19 -15.87
CA SER A 546 -2.55 22.50 -15.52
C SER A 546 -1.78 23.14 -16.69
N LYS A 547 -1.36 22.33 -17.67
CA LYS A 547 -0.70 22.78 -18.91
C LYS A 547 -1.69 23.00 -20.07
N GLY A 548 -2.99 22.81 -19.82
CA GLY A 548 -4.05 22.98 -20.81
C GLY A 548 -4.30 21.77 -21.71
N GLU A 549 -3.69 20.63 -21.43
CA GLU A 549 -3.94 19.39 -22.18
C GLU A 549 -5.31 18.80 -21.81
N LYS A 550 -6.01 18.26 -22.78
CA LYS A 550 -7.33 17.66 -22.63
C LYS A 550 -7.21 16.16 -22.38
N VAL A 551 -7.09 15.79 -21.13
CA VAL A 551 -6.90 14.40 -20.70
C VAL A 551 -7.92 13.98 -19.66
N ALA A 552 -8.23 12.68 -19.63
CA ALA A 552 -9.10 12.05 -18.65
C ALA A 552 -8.44 10.80 -18.07
N LEU A 553 -8.88 10.39 -16.88
CA LEU A 553 -8.42 9.20 -16.18
C LEU A 553 -9.61 8.32 -15.81
N ALA A 554 -9.56 7.05 -16.17
CA ALA A 554 -10.44 5.99 -15.68
C ALA A 554 -9.61 4.96 -14.92
N HIS A 555 -9.88 4.79 -13.62
CA HIS A 555 -9.10 3.88 -12.77
C HIS A 555 -9.94 2.71 -12.27
N LEU A 556 -9.50 1.49 -12.56
CA LEU A 556 -10.21 0.26 -12.23
C LEU A 556 -9.84 -0.26 -10.83
N LYS A 557 -10.85 -0.40 -9.97
CA LYS A 557 -10.77 -1.13 -8.70
C LYS A 557 -11.43 -2.51 -8.80
N TYR A 558 -12.43 -2.65 -9.65
CA TYR A 558 -13.12 -3.90 -9.95
C TYR A 558 -12.64 -4.39 -11.31
N ILE A 559 -11.90 -5.49 -11.30
CA ILE A 559 -11.30 -6.05 -12.51
C ILE A 559 -12.14 -7.18 -13.07
N ASN A 560 -12.69 -8.03 -12.20
CA ASN A 560 -13.64 -9.08 -12.56
C ASN A 560 -14.72 -9.21 -11.47
N PRO A 561 -16.01 -8.97 -11.79
CA PRO A 561 -16.47 -8.44 -13.07
C PRO A 561 -16.00 -6.98 -13.28
N LEU A 562 -15.86 -6.59 -14.53
CA LEU A 562 -15.67 -5.18 -14.90
C LEU A 562 -16.97 -4.40 -14.64
N PRO A 563 -16.89 -3.09 -14.30
CA PRO A 563 -18.04 -2.19 -14.31
C PRO A 563 -18.82 -2.27 -15.62
N LYS A 564 -20.16 -2.28 -15.54
CA LYS A 564 -21.02 -2.51 -16.71
C LYS A 564 -20.83 -1.47 -17.81
N ASN A 565 -20.52 -0.23 -17.46
CA ASN A 565 -20.27 0.89 -18.37
C ASN A 565 -18.85 0.92 -18.96
N THR A 566 -17.94 -0.02 -18.60
CA THR A 566 -16.53 0.01 -19.03
C THR A 566 -16.39 0.13 -20.55
N ALA A 567 -17.11 -0.70 -21.31
CA ALA A 567 -17.02 -0.67 -22.77
C ALA A 567 -17.53 0.65 -23.35
N GLU A 568 -18.57 1.22 -22.78
CA GLU A 568 -19.11 2.53 -23.16
C GLU A 568 -18.09 3.64 -22.88
N VAL A 569 -17.54 3.69 -21.67
CA VAL A 569 -16.52 4.66 -21.28
C VAL A 569 -15.33 4.61 -22.24
N LEU A 570 -14.77 3.42 -22.47
CA LEU A 570 -13.59 3.26 -23.32
C LEU A 570 -13.84 3.69 -24.77
N ARG A 571 -15.06 3.51 -25.31
CA ARG A 571 -15.41 3.88 -26.69
C ARG A 571 -15.68 5.36 -26.92
N ARG A 572 -15.87 6.15 -25.85
CA ARG A 572 -16.06 7.61 -25.96
C ARG A 572 -14.82 8.33 -26.47
N TYR A 573 -13.64 7.78 -26.22
CA TYR A 573 -12.37 8.46 -26.46
C TYR A 573 -11.68 7.94 -27.70
N LYS A 574 -11.13 8.87 -28.46
CA LYS A 574 -10.39 8.55 -29.69
C LYS A 574 -9.11 7.77 -29.42
N ARG A 575 -8.47 8.07 -28.29
CA ARG A 575 -7.23 7.43 -27.83
C ARG A 575 -7.39 6.94 -26.40
N VAL A 576 -6.91 5.73 -26.17
CA VAL A 576 -6.91 5.10 -24.84
C VAL A 576 -5.53 4.52 -24.58
N VAL A 577 -4.87 5.00 -23.51
CA VAL A 577 -3.59 4.45 -23.06
C VAL A 577 -3.78 3.68 -21.75
N VAL A 578 -3.31 2.43 -21.70
CA VAL A 578 -3.28 1.63 -20.47
C VAL A 578 -1.89 1.75 -19.85
N ALA A 579 -1.83 2.25 -18.61
CA ALA A 579 -0.59 2.42 -17.87
C ALA A 579 -0.53 1.46 -16.68
N GLU A 580 0.46 0.55 -16.68
CA GLU A 580 0.54 -0.55 -15.72
C GLU A 580 1.96 -0.96 -15.37
N LEU A 581 2.16 -1.44 -14.12
CA LEU A 581 3.46 -1.88 -13.61
C LEU A 581 3.70 -3.37 -13.92
N ASN A 582 3.50 -3.73 -15.20
CA ASN A 582 3.72 -5.06 -15.75
C ASN A 582 3.87 -4.98 -17.28
N GLY A 583 3.93 -6.10 -17.98
CA GLY A 583 4.13 -6.19 -19.43
C GLY A 583 2.86 -6.04 -20.28
N GLY A 584 1.78 -5.40 -19.79
CA GLY A 584 0.55 -5.19 -20.56
C GLY A 584 -0.56 -6.18 -20.24
N GLN A 585 -0.68 -6.62 -18.99
CA GLN A 585 -1.66 -7.63 -18.57
C GLN A 585 -3.09 -7.07 -18.53
N LEU A 586 -3.29 -5.83 -18.04
CA LEU A 586 -4.59 -5.18 -18.07
C LEU A 586 -5.01 -4.86 -19.52
N ALA A 587 -4.11 -4.31 -20.33
CA ALA A 587 -4.38 -4.04 -21.73
C ALA A 587 -4.79 -5.32 -22.49
N SER A 588 -4.15 -6.46 -22.20
CA SER A 588 -4.50 -7.77 -22.77
C SER A 588 -5.89 -8.22 -22.32
N TYR A 589 -6.19 -8.09 -21.03
CA TYR A 589 -7.51 -8.43 -20.49
C TYR A 589 -8.63 -7.56 -21.07
N LEU A 590 -8.41 -6.24 -21.18
CA LEU A 590 -9.39 -5.32 -21.78
C LEU A 590 -9.65 -5.66 -23.26
N ARG A 591 -8.63 -6.08 -24.03
CA ARG A 591 -8.81 -6.57 -25.42
C ARG A 591 -9.69 -7.81 -25.51
N MET A 592 -9.58 -8.72 -24.51
CA MET A 592 -10.46 -9.90 -24.46
C MET A 592 -11.91 -9.54 -24.12
N LYS A 593 -12.16 -8.44 -23.42
CA LYS A 593 -13.48 -8.06 -22.92
C LYS A 593 -14.18 -6.99 -23.77
N VAL A 594 -13.42 -6.14 -24.45
CA VAL A 594 -13.94 -4.99 -25.22
C VAL A 594 -13.35 -4.99 -26.62
N GLU A 595 -14.16 -5.34 -27.60
CA GLU A 595 -13.77 -5.39 -28.99
C GLU A 595 -13.74 -4.00 -29.64
N GLY A 596 -12.90 -3.83 -30.67
CA GLY A 596 -12.88 -2.68 -31.56
C GLY A 596 -12.14 -1.45 -31.02
N ILE A 597 -11.41 -1.59 -29.90
CA ILE A 597 -10.60 -0.51 -29.34
C ILE A 597 -9.11 -0.81 -29.51
N HIS A 598 -8.37 0.16 -30.02
CA HIS A 598 -6.91 0.12 -29.98
C HIS A 598 -6.43 0.72 -28.65
N PHE A 599 -5.69 -0.09 -27.88
CA PHE A 599 -5.06 0.34 -26.62
C PHE A 599 -3.59 0.67 -26.86
N GLU A 600 -3.22 1.92 -26.70
CA GLU A 600 -1.83 2.32 -26.48
C GLU A 600 -1.39 1.84 -25.09
N GLN A 601 -0.09 1.70 -24.84
CA GLN A 601 0.39 1.12 -23.59
C GLN A 601 1.58 1.91 -23.05
N TYR A 602 1.59 2.12 -21.74
CA TYR A 602 2.75 2.53 -20.98
C TYR A 602 3.06 1.48 -19.92
N ASN A 603 4.00 0.58 -20.23
CA ASN A 603 4.35 -0.57 -19.41
C ASN A 603 5.68 -0.33 -18.71
N GLN A 604 5.75 -0.60 -17.41
CA GLN A 604 6.98 -0.53 -16.62
C GLN A 604 7.15 -1.80 -15.77
N VAL A 605 8.32 -2.46 -15.87
CA VAL A 605 8.69 -3.63 -15.06
C VAL A 605 10.04 -3.36 -14.45
N MET A 606 10.07 -2.56 -13.37
CA MET A 606 11.31 -2.06 -12.76
C MET A 606 11.34 -2.24 -11.23
N GLY A 607 10.31 -2.86 -10.65
CA GLY A 607 10.20 -2.99 -9.20
C GLY A 607 10.05 -1.64 -8.47
N GLN A 608 9.57 -0.61 -9.15
CA GLN A 608 9.41 0.75 -8.64
C GLN A 608 8.04 1.31 -9.04
N PRO A 609 7.42 2.18 -8.22
CA PRO A 609 6.27 2.96 -8.64
C PRO A 609 6.59 3.81 -9.88
N PHE A 610 5.58 4.29 -10.56
CA PHE A 610 5.76 5.25 -11.65
C PHE A 610 6.43 6.54 -11.19
N SER A 611 7.14 7.20 -12.11
CA SER A 611 7.55 8.59 -11.97
C SER A 611 6.51 9.47 -12.65
N VAL A 612 5.98 10.47 -11.93
CA VAL A 612 4.98 11.40 -12.46
C VAL A 612 5.52 12.19 -13.65
N SER A 613 6.78 12.63 -13.58
CA SER A 613 7.43 13.37 -14.66
C SER A 613 7.53 12.54 -15.94
N LYS A 614 7.91 11.26 -15.83
CA LYS A 614 7.99 10.35 -16.98
C LYS A 614 6.62 10.01 -17.57
N LEU A 615 5.59 9.86 -16.71
CA LEU A 615 4.21 9.68 -17.20
C LEU A 615 3.76 10.89 -18.03
N VAL A 616 3.99 12.11 -17.50
CA VAL A 616 3.65 13.35 -18.21
C VAL A 616 4.37 13.46 -19.55
N GLU A 617 5.66 13.12 -19.62
CA GLU A 617 6.41 13.09 -20.87
C GLU A 617 5.80 12.10 -21.86
N ALA A 618 5.56 10.86 -21.45
CA ALA A 618 5.01 9.80 -22.29
C ALA A 618 3.61 10.12 -22.80
N PHE A 619 2.73 10.65 -21.94
CA PHE A 619 1.37 11.00 -22.35
C PHE A 619 1.35 12.20 -23.30
N ASN A 620 2.22 13.20 -23.11
CA ASN A 620 2.41 14.28 -24.08
C ASN A 620 2.88 13.77 -25.44
N GLU A 621 3.78 12.79 -25.49
CA GLU A 621 4.20 12.18 -26.76
C GLU A 621 3.03 11.46 -27.45
N ILE A 622 2.17 10.77 -26.67
CA ILE A 622 0.98 10.12 -27.21
C ILE A 622 0.00 11.15 -27.77
N ILE A 623 -0.29 12.24 -27.05
CA ILE A 623 -1.22 13.28 -27.49
C ILE A 623 -0.76 13.92 -28.82
N ARG A 624 0.55 14.13 -28.98
CA ARG A 624 1.12 14.80 -30.18
C ARG A 624 1.22 13.92 -31.41
N LYS A 625 1.12 12.61 -31.32
CA LYS A 625 1.05 11.64 -32.44
C LYS A 625 -0.32 11.63 -33.09
#